data_81a8ec00b25d2eee6853db29ee7875f0
#
_entry.id   81a8ec00b25d2eee6853db29ee7875f0
#
_cell.length_a   1.000
_cell.length_b   1.000
_cell.length_c   1.000
_cell.angle_alpha   90.00
_cell.angle_beta   90.00
_cell.angle_gamma   90.00
#
_symmetry.space_group_name_H-M   'P 1'
#
loop_
_entity.id
_entity.type
_entity.pdbx_description
1 polymer ?
#
loop_
_entity_poly.entity_id
_entity_poly.type
_entity_poly.pdbx_seq_one_letter_code
_entity_poly.pdbx_strand_id
1 'polypeptide(L)'
;MSTRARRPHRGLAAVAAAALGLALAGCAPTADQDSSETGAGIAITHIHAAVRDPGSGDLLLATHQGLFRQDGADLVAVGPVMDLMSFTVDADGTYYASGHPGLQADLPEPLGLITSADQGTTWTVASRGGESDFHALTASGSTVAGYDGTLRTSSDRRTWRQRPIAAPPRALAASPDGTLLATTSAGLLRSTDDGATWSTLTPPEPAVLVAWADTSTVVALTTGGRIATSTDAGQSWTLGATVLGEAGALSAGRTSEGSLEVIAVVGDTVIRTLDEGATTEVLVG
;
A
#
# COMPACT_ATOMS: atom_id res chain seq x y z
N MET A 1 -28.43 63.06 -28.95
CA MET A 1 -27.45 64.11 -28.70
C MET A 1 -26.12 63.39 -28.60
N SER A 2 -25.37 63.27 -29.76
CA SER A 2 -24.42 64.20 -30.36
C SER A 2 -23.38 64.61 -29.34
N THR A 3 -22.09 64.39 -29.47
CA THR A 3 -21.14 64.67 -30.54
C THR A 3 -19.78 64.06 -30.20
N ARG A 4 -19.15 63.35 -31.16
CA ARG A 4 -17.98 63.72 -31.95
C ARG A 4 -16.76 64.24 -31.19
N ALA A 5 -15.64 63.60 -31.25
CA ALA A 5 -14.61 63.42 -32.26
C ALA A 5 -13.33 64.26 -31.93
N ARG A 6 -12.16 63.68 -32.04
CA ARG A 6 -11.11 63.96 -33.03
C ARG A 6 -9.74 63.41 -32.64
N ARG A 7 -9.14 62.70 -33.56
CA ARG A 7 -7.66 62.51 -33.67
C ARG A 7 -7.05 63.86 -34.16
N PRO A 8 -5.71 64.13 -34.10
CA PRO A 8 -4.80 63.61 -35.11
C PRO A 8 -3.30 63.40 -34.72
N HIS A 9 -2.64 62.57 -35.48
CA HIS A 9 -1.45 62.70 -36.31
C HIS A 9 -0.03 62.82 -35.77
N ARG A 10 0.81 61.88 -36.24
CA ARG A 10 2.09 61.96 -37.03
C ARG A 10 3.38 62.25 -36.25
N GLY A 11 4.37 61.41 -36.58
CA GLY A 11 5.78 61.72 -36.57
C GLY A 11 6.66 60.48 -36.80
N LEU A 12 6.95 60.21 -38.08
CA LEU A 12 8.08 59.37 -38.55
C LEU A 12 9.40 60.03 -38.21
N ALA A 13 10.38 59.24 -37.79
CA ALA A 13 11.80 59.50 -38.17
C ALA A 13 12.56 58.17 -38.16
N ALA A 14 12.97 57.78 -39.36
CA ALA A 14 13.93 56.73 -39.63
C ALA A 14 15.34 57.30 -39.53
N VAL A 15 16.27 56.57 -38.88
CA VAL A 15 17.70 56.73 -39.10
C VAL A 15 18.32 55.36 -39.25
N ALA A 16 18.85 55.12 -40.44
CA ALA A 16 19.69 53.97 -40.75
C ALA A 16 21.16 54.32 -40.42
N ALA A 17 21.89 53.36 -39.86
CA ALA A 17 23.36 53.38 -39.95
C ALA A 17 23.91 51.95 -39.91
N ALA A 18 24.83 51.76 -40.77
CA ALA A 18 25.39 50.61 -41.44
C ALA A 18 26.29 49.71 -40.51
N ALA A 19 26.46 48.51 -41.03
CA ALA A 19 27.31 47.35 -40.75
C ALA A 19 28.77 47.66 -40.35
N LEU A 20 29.31 46.76 -39.51
CA LEU A 20 30.64 46.18 -39.78
C LEU A 20 30.72 44.79 -39.13
N GLY A 21 30.92 43.77 -39.93
CA GLY A 21 31.13 42.41 -39.50
C GLY A 21 32.54 42.17 -38.95
N LEU A 22 32.62 41.32 -37.95
CA LEU A 22 33.85 40.57 -37.64
C LEU A 22 33.43 39.12 -37.35
N ALA A 23 33.79 38.24 -38.25
CA ALA A 23 33.72 36.78 -38.06
C ALA A 23 34.88 36.38 -37.16
N LEU A 24 34.57 35.84 -35.98
CA LEU A 24 35.47 35.05 -35.16
C LEU A 24 34.95 33.63 -35.14
N ALA A 25 35.62 32.79 -35.91
CA ALA A 25 35.51 31.36 -35.85
C ALA A 25 36.08 30.89 -34.52
N GLY A 26 35.24 30.61 -33.52
CA GLY A 26 35.58 29.92 -32.30
C GLY A 26 35.14 28.47 -32.42
N CYS A 27 36.10 27.53 -32.50
CA CYS A 27 35.87 26.12 -32.32
C CYS A 27 35.33 25.92 -30.89
N ALA A 28 34.06 25.63 -30.76
CA ALA A 28 33.52 25.08 -29.55
C ALA A 28 33.83 23.56 -29.52
N PRO A 29 34.38 23.00 -28.43
CA PRO A 29 34.42 21.60 -28.26
C PRO A 29 32.99 21.09 -28.16
N THR A 30 32.63 20.12 -29.00
CA THR A 30 31.47 19.28 -28.82
C THR A 30 31.63 18.56 -27.48
N ALA A 31 30.96 19.08 -26.44
CA ALA A 31 30.71 18.26 -25.27
C ALA A 31 29.76 17.17 -25.73
N ASP A 32 30.29 15.94 -25.80
CA ASP A 32 29.49 14.72 -25.74
C ASP A 32 28.67 14.83 -24.47
N GLN A 33 27.40 15.20 -24.62
CA GLN A 33 26.41 14.93 -23.58
C GLN A 33 26.21 13.41 -23.57
N ASP A 34 27.08 12.76 -22.80
CA ASP A 34 26.77 11.44 -22.27
C ASP A 34 25.57 11.65 -21.32
N SER A 35 24.39 11.66 -21.91
CA SER A 35 23.14 11.51 -21.17
C SER A 35 23.06 10.05 -20.70
N SER A 36 23.85 9.73 -19.67
CA SER A 36 23.44 8.70 -18.73
C SER A 36 22.14 9.20 -18.10
N GLU A 37 21.02 8.90 -18.74
CA GLU A 37 19.74 8.79 -18.04
C GLU A 37 19.92 7.67 -17.00
N THR A 38 20.49 8.01 -15.85
CA THR A 38 20.18 7.29 -14.62
C THR A 38 18.68 7.45 -14.49
N GLY A 39 17.96 6.35 -14.77
CA GLY A 39 16.52 6.31 -14.63
C GLY A 39 16.16 6.90 -13.28
N ALA A 40 15.50 8.06 -13.28
CA ALA A 40 14.91 8.61 -12.09
C ALA A 40 13.88 7.55 -11.65
N GLY A 41 14.25 6.76 -10.65
CA GLY A 41 13.36 5.77 -10.07
C GLY A 41 12.06 6.48 -9.66
N ILE A 42 10.93 5.86 -9.91
CA ILE A 42 9.63 6.40 -9.48
C ILE A 42 9.74 6.62 -7.97
N ALA A 43 9.61 7.86 -7.53
CA ALA A 43 9.61 8.17 -6.10
C ALA A 43 8.36 7.52 -5.46
N ILE A 44 8.57 6.53 -4.60
CA ILE A 44 7.51 5.91 -3.80
C ILE A 44 7.14 6.91 -2.71
N THR A 45 5.87 7.31 -2.61
CA THR A 45 5.42 8.34 -1.66
C THR A 45 4.51 7.66 -0.68
N HIS A 46 4.09 6.75 -0.40
CA HIS A 46 3.25 6.16 0.66
C HIS A 46 3.12 4.65 0.45
N ILE A 47 3.48 3.91 1.46
CA ILE A 47 3.40 2.45 1.44
C ILE A 47 2.18 2.03 2.26
N HIS A 48 1.16 1.50 1.60
CA HIS A 48 -0.07 1.02 2.24
C HIS A 48 0.04 -0.42 2.75
N ALA A 49 0.87 -1.24 2.11
CA ALA A 49 1.15 -2.61 2.55
C ALA A 49 2.57 -3.03 2.18
N ALA A 50 3.18 -3.82 3.05
CA ALA A 50 4.44 -4.51 2.80
C ALA A 50 4.26 -5.97 3.22
N VAL A 51 4.35 -6.90 2.28
CA VAL A 51 4.07 -8.33 2.51
C VAL A 51 5.08 -9.21 1.79
N ARG A 52 5.28 -10.45 2.28
CA ARG A 52 6.02 -11.47 1.56
C ARG A 52 5.10 -12.22 0.59
N ASP A 53 5.57 -12.42 -0.64
CA ASP A 53 4.97 -13.42 -1.52
C ASP A 53 5.25 -14.81 -0.97
N PRO A 54 4.24 -15.65 -0.69
CA PRO A 54 4.46 -16.96 -0.08
C PRO A 54 5.15 -17.95 -1.04
N GLY A 55 5.09 -17.73 -2.35
CA GLY A 55 5.68 -18.60 -3.36
C GLY A 55 7.14 -18.27 -3.65
N SER A 56 7.47 -16.99 -3.87
CA SER A 56 8.82 -16.54 -4.19
C SER A 56 9.64 -16.10 -2.97
N GLY A 57 8.98 -15.64 -1.91
CA GLY A 57 9.60 -15.01 -0.75
C GLY A 57 9.98 -13.55 -0.99
N ASP A 58 9.62 -12.98 -2.14
CA ASP A 58 9.90 -11.58 -2.47
C ASP A 58 9.13 -10.62 -1.56
N LEU A 59 9.73 -9.49 -1.21
CA LEU A 59 9.03 -8.40 -0.55
C LEU A 59 8.25 -7.61 -1.60
N LEU A 60 6.96 -7.44 -1.33
CA LEU A 60 6.02 -6.68 -2.15
C LEU A 60 5.56 -5.44 -1.40
N LEU A 61 5.51 -4.31 -2.08
CA LEU A 61 5.04 -3.03 -1.54
C LEU A 61 3.87 -2.52 -2.38
N ALA A 62 2.71 -2.32 -1.77
CA ALA A 62 1.59 -1.63 -2.39
C ALA A 62 1.63 -0.14 -2.02
N THR A 63 1.55 0.72 -3.03
CA THR A 63 1.80 2.16 -2.91
C THR A 63 0.82 2.97 -3.75
N HIS A 64 0.84 4.30 -3.63
CA HIS A 64 0.13 5.21 -4.56
C HIS A 64 0.61 5.10 -6.02
N GLN A 65 1.82 4.56 -6.25
CA GLN A 65 2.40 4.42 -7.58
C GLN A 65 2.27 3.01 -8.15
N GLY A 66 1.59 2.10 -7.46
CA GLY A 66 1.37 0.71 -7.85
C GLY A 66 2.05 -0.29 -6.94
N LEU A 67 2.21 -1.49 -7.49
CA LEU A 67 2.91 -2.58 -6.83
C LEU A 67 4.40 -2.54 -7.16
N PHE A 68 5.23 -2.69 -6.14
CA PHE A 68 6.68 -2.85 -6.30
C PHE A 68 7.13 -4.17 -5.69
N ARG A 69 8.14 -4.76 -6.29
CA ARG A 69 8.84 -5.94 -5.78
C ARG A 69 10.29 -5.58 -5.48
N GLN A 70 10.79 -6.04 -4.36
CA GLN A 70 12.20 -5.91 -4.03
C GLN A 70 13.05 -6.87 -4.89
N ASP A 71 14.08 -6.36 -5.53
CA ASP A 71 15.07 -7.12 -6.28
C ASP A 71 16.47 -6.68 -5.83
N GLY A 72 17.06 -7.44 -4.92
CA GLY A 72 18.28 -7.03 -4.23
C GLY A 72 18.09 -5.76 -3.40
N ALA A 73 18.81 -4.70 -3.75
CA ALA A 73 18.68 -3.38 -3.11
C ALA A 73 17.65 -2.46 -3.82
N ASP A 74 17.16 -2.86 -4.98
CA ASP A 74 16.28 -2.05 -5.81
C ASP A 74 14.81 -2.41 -5.61
N LEU A 75 13.92 -1.47 -5.95
CA LEU A 75 12.48 -1.69 -6.05
C LEU A 75 12.06 -1.61 -7.51
N VAL A 76 11.49 -2.69 -8.00
CA VAL A 76 11.03 -2.83 -9.39
C VAL A 76 9.51 -2.73 -9.43
N ALA A 77 8.99 -1.82 -10.23
CA ALA A 77 7.54 -1.69 -10.45
C ALA A 77 6.99 -2.93 -11.16
N VAL A 78 5.82 -3.39 -10.72
CA VAL A 78 5.14 -4.57 -11.25
C VAL A 78 3.75 -4.19 -11.76
N GLY A 79 3.49 -4.51 -13.02
CA GLY A 79 2.19 -4.27 -13.65
C GLY A 79 1.85 -2.79 -13.84
N PRO A 80 0.57 -2.43 -13.92
CA PRO A 80 0.14 -1.07 -14.19
C PRO A 80 0.31 -0.15 -12.97
N VAL A 81 0.51 1.16 -13.24
CA VAL A 81 0.50 2.19 -12.21
C VAL A 81 -0.94 2.40 -11.74
N MET A 82 -1.20 2.08 -10.48
CA MET A 82 -2.49 2.22 -9.80
C MET A 82 -2.25 2.69 -8.36
N ASP A 83 -3.19 3.39 -7.78
CA ASP A 83 -3.16 3.70 -6.35
C ASP A 83 -3.76 2.53 -5.56
N LEU A 84 -2.90 1.70 -4.96
CA LEU A 84 -3.29 0.51 -4.22
C LEU A 84 -3.48 0.84 -2.73
N MET A 85 -4.72 1.21 -2.35
CA MET A 85 -5.08 1.57 -0.97
C MET A 85 -5.01 0.40 -0.01
N SER A 86 -5.19 -0.82 -0.50
CA SER A 86 -5.04 -2.06 0.27
C SER A 86 -4.55 -3.19 -0.61
N PHE A 87 -3.77 -4.09 0.00
CA PHE A 87 -3.15 -5.23 -0.71
C PHE A 87 -2.89 -6.39 0.26
N THR A 88 -3.12 -7.60 -0.21
CA THR A 88 -2.77 -8.84 0.49
C THR A 88 -2.51 -9.97 -0.50
N VAL A 89 -1.79 -10.99 -0.06
CA VAL A 89 -1.50 -12.20 -0.84
C VAL A 89 -2.01 -13.40 -0.07
N ASP A 90 -2.75 -14.28 -0.74
CA ASP A 90 -3.20 -15.56 -0.16
C ASP A 90 -2.09 -16.62 -0.30
N ALA A 91 -2.20 -17.66 0.50
CA ALA A 91 -1.25 -18.78 0.51
C ALA A 91 -1.15 -19.53 -0.84
N ASP A 92 -2.17 -19.44 -1.70
CA ASP A 92 -2.17 -19.99 -3.06
C ASP A 92 -1.45 -19.10 -4.09
N GLY A 93 -0.90 -17.94 -3.66
CA GLY A 93 -0.23 -16.98 -4.53
C GLY A 93 -1.17 -16.03 -5.28
N THR A 94 -2.47 -16.02 -4.97
CA THR A 94 -3.39 -15.02 -5.52
C THR A 94 -3.22 -13.69 -4.80
N TYR A 95 -3.02 -12.62 -5.57
CA TYR A 95 -2.96 -11.26 -5.06
C TYR A 95 -4.35 -10.61 -5.06
N TYR A 96 -4.64 -9.87 -4.01
CA TYR A 96 -5.88 -9.11 -3.82
C TYR A 96 -5.55 -7.68 -3.52
N ALA A 97 -6.25 -6.76 -4.18
CA ALA A 97 -6.09 -5.33 -3.94
C ALA A 97 -7.40 -4.57 -4.12
N SER A 98 -7.40 -3.34 -3.65
CA SER A 98 -8.42 -2.33 -3.88
C SER A 98 -7.77 -0.95 -3.91
N GLY A 99 -8.50 0.04 -4.44
CA GLY A 99 -8.04 1.42 -4.55
C GLY A 99 -8.55 2.08 -5.82
N HIS A 100 -7.66 2.80 -6.52
CA HIS A 100 -8.00 3.62 -7.68
C HIS A 100 -7.18 3.23 -8.92
N PRO A 101 -7.80 3.13 -10.11
CA PRO A 101 -7.05 2.91 -11.34
C PRO A 101 -6.21 4.15 -11.65
N GLY A 102 -4.99 3.94 -12.12
CA GLY A 102 -4.22 5.01 -12.69
C GLY A 102 -4.78 5.41 -14.08
N LEU A 103 -4.26 6.50 -14.64
CA LEU A 103 -4.68 6.99 -15.96
C LEU A 103 -4.42 5.99 -17.11
N GLN A 104 -3.59 4.97 -16.88
CA GLN A 104 -3.19 3.99 -17.88
C GLN A 104 -3.92 2.64 -17.73
N ALA A 105 -4.67 2.43 -16.66
CA ALA A 105 -5.40 1.20 -16.42
C ALA A 105 -6.87 1.36 -16.88
N ASP A 106 -7.32 0.51 -17.81
CA ASP A 106 -8.73 0.44 -18.23
C ASP A 106 -9.52 -0.41 -17.21
N LEU A 107 -9.65 0.13 -16.01
CA LEU A 107 -10.33 -0.48 -14.87
C LEU A 107 -11.35 0.51 -14.28
N PRO A 108 -12.39 0.03 -13.59
CA PRO A 108 -13.39 0.90 -12.98
C PRO A 108 -12.84 1.76 -11.84
N GLU A 109 -13.44 2.92 -11.62
CA GLU A 109 -13.17 3.86 -10.52
C GLU A 109 -14.34 3.87 -9.52
N PRO A 110 -14.17 3.45 -8.24
CA PRO A 110 -13.00 2.77 -7.70
C PRO A 110 -12.83 1.33 -8.21
N LEU A 111 -11.66 0.72 -7.94
CA LEU A 111 -11.32 -0.62 -8.44
C LEU A 111 -12.25 -1.73 -7.96
N GLY A 112 -12.88 -1.58 -6.79
CA GLY A 112 -13.55 -2.68 -6.11
C GLY A 112 -12.55 -3.70 -5.58
N LEU A 113 -12.89 -4.98 -5.62
CA LEU A 113 -11.93 -6.07 -5.40
C LEU A 113 -11.32 -6.45 -6.74
N ILE A 114 -10.02 -6.28 -6.86
CA ILE A 114 -9.23 -6.78 -8.00
C ILE A 114 -8.33 -7.92 -7.57
N THR A 115 -8.05 -8.83 -8.48
CA THR A 115 -7.17 -9.98 -8.25
C THR A 115 -6.14 -10.13 -9.35
N SER A 116 -4.97 -10.67 -9.00
CA SER A 116 -3.93 -11.09 -9.93
C SER A 116 -3.49 -12.52 -9.61
N ALA A 117 -3.31 -13.34 -10.64
CA ALA A 117 -2.79 -14.70 -10.55
C ALA A 117 -1.40 -14.83 -11.19
N ASP A 118 -0.79 -13.72 -11.59
CA ASP A 118 0.49 -13.64 -12.30
C ASP A 118 1.46 -12.66 -11.60
N GLN A 119 1.42 -12.68 -10.26
CA GLN A 119 2.30 -11.89 -9.40
C GLN A 119 2.19 -10.37 -9.62
N GLY A 120 0.98 -9.88 -9.89
CA GLY A 120 0.71 -8.46 -10.05
C GLY A 120 0.95 -7.90 -11.46
N THR A 121 1.35 -8.74 -12.43
CA THR A 121 1.60 -8.31 -13.82
C THR A 121 0.30 -7.84 -14.48
N THR A 122 -0.78 -8.61 -14.31
CA THR A 122 -2.12 -8.22 -14.79
C THR A 122 -3.15 -8.33 -13.67
N TRP A 123 -4.20 -7.51 -13.77
CA TRP A 123 -5.25 -7.43 -12.77
C TRP A 123 -6.62 -7.56 -13.41
N THR A 124 -7.50 -8.25 -12.71
CA THR A 124 -8.89 -8.41 -13.12
C THR A 124 -9.84 -7.99 -12.00
N VAL A 125 -10.94 -7.34 -12.36
CA VAL A 125 -12.01 -7.01 -11.41
C VAL A 125 -12.74 -8.30 -11.03
N ALA A 126 -12.59 -8.72 -9.79
CA ALA A 126 -13.32 -9.87 -9.26
C ALA A 126 -14.77 -9.49 -8.93
N SER A 127 -14.98 -8.31 -8.31
CA SER A 127 -16.30 -7.77 -7.98
C SER A 127 -16.22 -6.32 -7.50
N ARG A 128 -17.38 -5.66 -7.41
CA ARG A 128 -17.61 -4.32 -6.87
C ARG A 128 -16.81 -3.20 -7.52
N GLY A 129 -16.34 -3.39 -8.74
CA GLY A 129 -15.74 -2.32 -9.53
C GLY A 129 -16.75 -1.18 -9.74
N GLY A 130 -16.29 0.06 -9.53
CA GLY A 130 -17.14 1.26 -9.54
C GLY A 130 -18.04 1.45 -8.31
N GLU A 131 -17.94 0.56 -7.31
CA GLU A 131 -18.81 0.61 -6.12
C GLU A 131 -18.05 0.70 -4.79
N SER A 132 -16.90 0.06 -4.66
CA SER A 132 -16.17 -0.05 -3.39
C SER A 132 -14.72 0.37 -3.53
N ASP A 133 -14.26 1.16 -2.57
CA ASP A 133 -12.86 1.42 -2.27
C ASP A 133 -12.56 0.85 -0.89
N PHE A 134 -11.94 -0.33 -0.85
CA PHE A 134 -11.63 -1.01 0.40
C PHE A 134 -10.32 -0.50 0.98
N HIS A 135 -10.41 0.40 1.96
CA HIS A 135 -9.25 0.91 2.71
C HIS A 135 -8.68 -0.09 3.72
N ALA A 136 -9.46 -1.05 4.17
CA ALA A 136 -9.02 -2.23 4.89
C ALA A 136 -9.51 -3.46 4.14
N LEU A 137 -8.59 -4.33 3.74
CA LEU A 137 -8.86 -5.54 2.97
C LEU A 137 -7.99 -6.68 3.51
N THR A 138 -8.57 -7.87 3.60
CA THR A 138 -7.85 -9.10 3.90
C THR A 138 -8.44 -10.25 3.12
N ALA A 139 -7.60 -11.21 2.74
CA ALA A 139 -8.02 -12.45 2.12
C ALA A 139 -7.17 -13.61 2.66
N SER A 140 -7.80 -14.74 2.93
CA SER A 140 -7.14 -16.00 3.27
C SER A 140 -8.07 -17.18 2.98
N GLY A 141 -7.62 -18.11 2.18
CA GLY A 141 -8.43 -19.25 1.73
C GLY A 141 -9.70 -18.80 1.00
N SER A 142 -10.86 -19.20 1.50
CA SER A 142 -12.14 -18.75 0.94
C SER A 142 -12.64 -17.43 1.52
N THR A 143 -12.04 -16.92 2.60
CA THR A 143 -12.52 -15.72 3.29
C THR A 143 -11.90 -14.46 2.70
N VAL A 144 -12.73 -13.52 2.25
CA VAL A 144 -12.34 -12.15 1.91
C VAL A 144 -13.18 -11.21 2.76
N ALA A 145 -12.54 -10.25 3.41
CA ALA A 145 -13.20 -9.20 4.18
C ALA A 145 -12.65 -7.83 3.78
N GLY A 146 -13.54 -6.87 3.56
CA GLY A 146 -13.18 -5.51 3.19
C GLY A 146 -14.10 -4.48 3.85
N TYR A 147 -13.57 -3.26 4.03
CA TYR A 147 -14.29 -2.14 4.58
C TYR A 147 -14.25 -0.93 3.63
N ASP A 148 -15.43 -0.51 3.17
CA ASP A 148 -15.69 0.62 2.28
C ASP A 148 -16.66 1.66 2.90
N GLY A 149 -16.60 1.82 4.23
CA GLY A 149 -17.63 2.48 5.03
C GLY A 149 -18.63 1.49 5.63
N THR A 150 -18.63 0.25 5.13
CA THR A 150 -19.41 -0.88 5.64
C THR A 150 -18.51 -2.11 5.63
N LEU A 151 -18.49 -2.88 6.73
CA LEU A 151 -17.80 -4.16 6.72
C LEU A 151 -18.55 -5.16 5.84
N ARG A 152 -17.83 -5.78 4.94
CA ARG A 152 -18.35 -6.79 4.01
C ARG A 152 -17.48 -8.02 4.03
N THR A 153 -18.11 -9.18 3.90
CA THR A 153 -17.42 -10.46 3.74
C THR A 153 -17.91 -11.20 2.51
N SER A 154 -17.03 -11.99 1.90
CA SER A 154 -17.32 -12.84 0.76
C SER A 154 -16.57 -14.15 0.90
N SER A 155 -17.19 -15.26 0.51
CA SER A 155 -16.56 -16.59 0.44
C SER A 155 -16.30 -17.05 -1.00
N ASP A 156 -16.79 -16.30 -1.99
CA ASP A 156 -16.67 -16.60 -3.42
C ASP A 156 -16.06 -15.45 -4.24
N ARG A 157 -15.63 -14.35 -3.54
CA ARG A 157 -15.06 -13.12 -4.14
C ARG A 157 -16.05 -12.34 -5.03
N ARG A 158 -17.30 -12.74 -5.08
CA ARG A 158 -18.35 -12.18 -5.96
C ARG A 158 -19.58 -11.73 -5.19
N THR A 159 -20.04 -12.56 -4.26
CA THR A 159 -21.23 -12.29 -3.45
C THR A 159 -20.81 -11.76 -2.09
N TRP A 160 -21.25 -10.54 -1.77
CA TRP A 160 -20.86 -9.87 -0.54
C TRP A 160 -22.01 -9.78 0.45
N ARG A 161 -21.68 -10.02 1.71
CA ARG A 161 -22.59 -9.85 2.84
C ARG A 161 -22.14 -8.70 3.70
N GLN A 162 -23.05 -7.77 3.99
CA GLN A 162 -22.78 -6.74 5.00
C GLN A 162 -22.74 -7.37 6.39
N ARG A 163 -21.77 -6.92 7.19
CA ARG A 163 -21.52 -7.43 8.54
C ARG A 163 -21.53 -6.32 9.57
N PRO A 164 -22.07 -6.56 10.76
CA PRO A 164 -21.99 -5.61 11.85
C PRO A 164 -20.54 -5.51 12.34
N ILE A 165 -20.13 -4.30 12.71
CA ILE A 165 -18.88 -4.06 13.44
C ILE A 165 -19.08 -2.86 14.36
N ALA A 166 -18.49 -2.90 15.57
CA ALA A 166 -18.71 -1.89 16.61
C ALA A 166 -18.19 -0.50 16.24
N ALA A 167 -17.12 -0.44 15.44
CA ALA A 167 -16.52 0.80 14.94
C ALA A 167 -15.74 0.51 13.64
N PRO A 168 -15.45 1.52 12.81
CA PRO A 168 -14.64 1.35 11.61
C PRO A 168 -13.31 0.64 11.91
N PRO A 169 -12.93 -0.42 11.16
CA PRO A 169 -11.66 -1.08 11.35
C PRO A 169 -10.53 -0.25 10.73
N ARG A 170 -9.41 -0.13 11.44
CA ARG A 170 -8.15 0.38 10.90
C ARG A 170 -7.42 -0.70 10.11
N ALA A 171 -7.42 -1.93 10.63
CA ALA A 171 -6.86 -3.09 9.95
C ALA A 171 -7.79 -4.29 10.10
N LEU A 172 -7.77 -5.14 9.08
CA LEU A 172 -8.41 -6.45 9.03
C LEU A 172 -7.35 -7.52 8.79
N ALA A 173 -7.48 -8.67 9.43
CA ALA A 173 -6.64 -9.83 9.19
C ALA A 173 -7.47 -11.10 9.19
N ALA A 174 -7.32 -11.95 8.17
CA ALA A 174 -7.93 -13.27 8.07
C ALA A 174 -6.88 -14.35 8.29
N SER A 175 -7.17 -15.33 9.12
CA SER A 175 -6.33 -16.52 9.27
C SER A 175 -6.68 -17.57 8.21
N PRO A 176 -5.82 -18.58 7.99
CA PRO A 176 -6.09 -19.66 7.05
C PRO A 176 -7.36 -20.48 7.35
N ASP A 177 -7.83 -20.49 8.61
CA ASP A 177 -9.08 -21.16 9.02
C ASP A 177 -10.32 -20.25 8.93
N GLY A 178 -10.18 -19.01 8.41
CA GLY A 178 -11.27 -18.05 8.24
C GLY A 178 -11.60 -17.20 9.47
N THR A 179 -10.83 -17.31 10.56
CA THR A 179 -10.97 -16.41 11.70
C THR A 179 -10.57 -14.99 11.31
N LEU A 180 -11.47 -14.02 11.55
CA LEU A 180 -11.21 -12.60 11.28
C LEU A 180 -10.78 -11.87 12.55
N LEU A 181 -9.81 -10.98 12.40
CA LEU A 181 -9.45 -9.97 13.38
C LEU A 181 -9.66 -8.58 12.80
N ALA A 182 -10.05 -7.65 13.67
CA ALA A 182 -10.21 -6.24 13.32
C ALA A 182 -9.70 -5.35 14.44
N THR A 183 -8.80 -4.43 14.14
CA THR A 183 -8.45 -3.35 15.08
C THR A 183 -9.40 -2.18 14.87
N THR A 184 -10.01 -1.71 15.95
CA THR A 184 -11.00 -0.63 15.94
C THR A 184 -10.79 0.29 17.13
N SER A 185 -11.48 1.45 17.15
CA SER A 185 -11.53 2.31 18.34
C SER A 185 -12.24 1.66 19.53
N ALA A 186 -13.02 0.59 19.31
CA ALA A 186 -13.65 -0.21 20.37
C ALA A 186 -12.73 -1.35 20.88
N GLY A 187 -11.52 -1.49 20.32
CA GLY A 187 -10.54 -2.50 20.69
C GLY A 187 -10.22 -3.49 19.56
N LEU A 188 -9.46 -4.52 19.88
CA LEU A 188 -9.17 -5.65 19.00
C LEU A 188 -10.33 -6.64 19.06
N LEU A 189 -10.94 -6.90 17.91
CA LEU A 189 -12.11 -7.75 17.76
C LEU A 189 -11.76 -9.04 17.03
N ARG A 190 -12.42 -10.15 17.40
CA ARG A 190 -12.28 -11.46 16.76
C ARG A 190 -13.65 -12.02 16.38
N SER A 191 -13.75 -12.54 15.16
CA SER A 191 -14.92 -13.26 14.65
C SER A 191 -14.50 -14.63 14.12
N THR A 192 -15.28 -15.66 14.42
CA THR A 192 -15.12 -17.04 13.91
C THR A 192 -16.30 -17.47 13.04
N ASP A 193 -17.18 -16.54 12.68
CA ASP A 193 -18.43 -16.77 11.96
C ASP A 193 -18.57 -15.78 10.78
N ASP A 194 -17.47 -15.55 10.09
CA ASP A 194 -17.42 -14.73 8.89
C ASP A 194 -17.88 -13.27 9.14
N GLY A 195 -17.54 -12.70 10.32
CA GLY A 195 -17.89 -11.34 10.71
C GLY A 195 -19.33 -11.14 11.17
N ALA A 196 -20.11 -12.21 11.37
CA ALA A 196 -21.49 -12.10 11.84
C ALA A 196 -21.57 -11.68 13.32
N THR A 197 -20.66 -12.19 14.14
CA THR A 197 -20.51 -11.78 15.55
C THR A 197 -19.05 -11.53 15.90
N TRP A 198 -18.83 -10.70 16.90
CA TRP A 198 -17.49 -10.29 17.33
C TRP A 198 -17.33 -10.43 18.85
N SER A 199 -16.18 -10.93 19.27
CA SER A 199 -15.71 -10.92 20.64
C SER A 199 -14.48 -10.03 20.78
N THR A 200 -14.30 -9.39 21.94
CA THR A 200 -13.13 -8.54 22.20
C THR A 200 -11.97 -9.38 22.70
N LEU A 201 -10.78 -9.13 22.12
CA LEU A 201 -9.51 -9.62 22.64
C LEU A 201 -8.84 -8.52 23.46
N THR A 202 -8.03 -8.89 24.44
CA THR A 202 -7.40 -7.96 25.38
C THR A 202 -5.87 -8.10 25.36
N PRO A 203 -5.19 -7.58 24.32
CA PRO A 203 -3.74 -7.47 24.37
C PRO A 203 -3.30 -6.52 25.50
N PRO A 204 -2.03 -6.58 25.96
CA PRO A 204 -1.53 -5.78 27.08
C PRO A 204 -1.65 -4.26 26.87
N GLU A 205 -1.67 -3.82 25.62
CA GLU A 205 -1.92 -2.44 25.20
C GLU A 205 -2.89 -2.44 24.03
N PRO A 206 -3.66 -1.37 23.81
CA PRO A 206 -4.56 -1.27 22.66
C PRO A 206 -3.83 -1.51 21.35
N ALA A 207 -4.35 -2.40 20.50
CA ALA A 207 -3.79 -2.71 19.20
C ALA A 207 -4.26 -1.69 18.14
N VAL A 208 -3.36 -1.24 17.28
CA VAL A 208 -3.65 -0.37 16.14
C VAL A 208 -3.57 -1.11 14.80
N LEU A 209 -2.66 -2.08 14.68
CA LEU A 209 -2.56 -2.98 13.53
C LEU A 209 -2.52 -4.42 14.02
N VAL A 210 -2.94 -5.36 13.16
CA VAL A 210 -2.95 -6.78 13.46
C VAL A 210 -2.67 -7.60 12.21
N ALA A 211 -1.95 -8.69 12.36
CA ALA A 211 -1.67 -9.66 11.31
C ALA A 211 -1.65 -11.09 11.88
N TRP A 212 -1.99 -12.07 11.06
CA TRP A 212 -1.77 -13.48 11.32
C TRP A 212 -0.46 -13.92 10.70
N ALA A 213 0.36 -14.65 11.45
CA ALA A 213 1.53 -15.34 10.91
C ALA A 213 1.19 -16.79 10.47
N ASP A 214 0.24 -17.40 11.17
CA ASP A 214 -0.32 -18.74 10.89
C ASP A 214 -1.69 -18.88 11.59
N THR A 215 -2.26 -20.08 11.68
CA THR A 215 -3.58 -20.31 12.29
C THR A 215 -3.66 -20.04 13.80
N SER A 216 -2.52 -19.94 14.48
CA SER A 216 -2.45 -19.74 15.94
C SER A 216 -1.69 -18.50 16.36
N THR A 217 -0.78 -18.01 15.51
CA THR A 217 0.11 -16.91 15.84
C THR A 217 -0.43 -15.58 15.29
N VAL A 218 -0.71 -14.68 16.20
CA VAL A 218 -1.16 -13.30 15.92
C VAL A 218 -0.09 -12.32 16.36
N VAL A 219 0.14 -11.32 15.53
CA VAL A 219 0.99 -10.18 15.85
C VAL A 219 0.15 -8.92 15.83
N ALA A 220 0.27 -8.10 16.86
CA ALA A 220 -0.36 -6.79 16.92
C ALA A 220 0.70 -5.70 17.15
N LEU A 221 0.57 -4.58 16.47
CA LEU A 221 1.27 -3.35 16.84
C LEU A 221 0.36 -2.54 17.77
N THR A 222 0.90 -2.13 18.90
CA THR A 222 0.14 -1.41 19.94
C THR A 222 0.20 0.11 19.76
N THR A 223 -0.67 0.83 20.46
CA THR A 223 -0.60 2.30 20.54
C THR A 223 0.71 2.83 21.14
N GLY A 224 1.41 1.99 21.92
CA GLY A 224 2.76 2.29 22.42
C GLY A 224 3.87 2.05 21.41
N GLY A 225 3.53 1.65 20.17
CA GLY A 225 4.51 1.34 19.12
C GLY A 225 5.28 0.05 19.35
N ARG A 226 4.76 -0.87 20.17
CA ARG A 226 5.38 -2.13 20.52
C ARG A 226 4.68 -3.31 19.86
N ILE A 227 5.41 -4.38 19.57
CA ILE A 227 4.84 -5.62 19.09
C ILE A 227 4.28 -6.40 20.29
N ALA A 228 3.04 -6.85 20.15
CA ALA A 228 2.45 -7.86 21.03
C ALA A 228 2.21 -9.13 20.22
N THR A 229 2.63 -10.29 20.72
CA THR A 229 2.53 -11.58 20.06
C THR A 229 1.68 -12.53 20.88
N SER A 230 0.79 -13.25 20.19
CA SER A 230 0.00 -14.35 20.73
C SER A 230 0.29 -15.62 19.94
N THR A 231 0.40 -16.76 20.59
CA THR A 231 0.58 -18.08 19.95
C THR A 231 -0.66 -18.99 20.13
N ASP A 232 -1.74 -18.44 20.67
CA ASP A 232 -3.00 -19.13 20.97
C ASP A 232 -4.24 -18.41 20.43
N ALA A 233 -4.08 -17.82 19.22
CA ALA A 233 -5.13 -17.10 18.49
C ALA A 233 -5.72 -15.92 19.29
N GLY A 234 -4.87 -15.20 20.05
CA GLY A 234 -5.23 -13.97 20.75
C GLY A 234 -5.77 -14.19 22.17
N GLN A 235 -5.68 -15.40 22.74
CA GLN A 235 -6.16 -15.67 24.11
C GLN A 235 -5.17 -15.16 25.15
N SER A 236 -3.87 -15.33 24.92
CA SER A 236 -2.80 -14.77 25.74
C SER A 236 -1.78 -14.02 24.89
N TRP A 237 -1.06 -13.08 25.50
CA TRP A 237 -0.18 -12.17 24.78
C TRP A 237 1.13 -11.96 25.53
N THR A 238 2.20 -11.88 24.76
CA THR A 238 3.51 -11.37 25.19
C THR A 238 3.74 -10.01 24.57
N LEU A 239 4.21 -9.04 25.37
CA LEU A 239 4.52 -7.69 24.88
C LEU A 239 6.03 -7.52 24.74
N GLY A 240 6.48 -7.18 23.55
CA GLY A 240 7.86 -6.83 23.26
C GLY A 240 8.31 -5.57 24.00
N ALA A 241 9.59 -5.48 24.32
CA ALA A 241 10.14 -4.35 25.07
C ALA A 241 10.46 -3.14 24.17
N THR A 242 10.76 -3.38 22.90
CA THR A 242 11.24 -2.35 21.95
C THR A 242 10.07 -1.55 21.39
N VAL A 243 10.24 -0.24 21.32
CA VAL A 243 9.31 0.68 20.64
C VAL A 243 9.80 0.88 19.21
N LEU A 244 9.01 0.39 18.24
CA LEU A 244 9.29 0.56 16.80
C LEU A 244 8.82 1.93 16.28
N GLY A 245 7.84 2.54 16.95
CA GLY A 245 7.21 3.78 16.53
C GLY A 245 5.82 3.55 15.94
N GLU A 246 5.25 4.60 15.35
CA GLU A 246 3.97 4.54 14.67
C GLU A 246 4.16 3.92 13.28
N ALA A 247 3.48 2.80 13.01
CA ALA A 247 3.52 2.16 11.72
C ALA A 247 2.22 2.35 10.93
N GLY A 248 2.36 2.48 9.61
CA GLY A 248 1.25 2.56 8.65
C GLY A 248 0.73 1.18 8.24
N ALA A 249 1.61 0.17 8.17
CA ALA A 249 1.25 -1.19 7.79
C ALA A 249 2.02 -2.23 8.63
N LEU A 250 1.43 -3.42 8.74
CA LEU A 250 1.97 -4.57 9.45
C LEU A 250 1.62 -5.84 8.70
N SER A 251 2.59 -6.71 8.50
CA SER A 251 2.37 -8.09 8.09
C SER A 251 3.18 -9.06 8.93
N ALA A 252 2.76 -10.31 8.99
CA ALA A 252 3.44 -11.37 9.71
C ALA A 252 3.39 -12.67 8.91
N GLY A 253 4.40 -13.50 9.08
CA GLY A 253 4.51 -14.78 8.41
C GLY A 253 5.57 -15.66 9.06
N ARG A 254 5.89 -16.77 8.37
CA ARG A 254 6.98 -17.66 8.77
C ARG A 254 8.07 -17.60 7.70
N THR A 255 9.32 -17.52 8.15
CA THR A 255 10.46 -17.75 7.25
C THR A 255 10.51 -19.21 6.81
N SER A 256 11.31 -19.53 5.80
CA SER A 256 11.58 -20.91 5.37
C SER A 256 12.15 -21.81 6.51
N GLU A 257 12.75 -21.19 7.51
CA GLU A 257 13.28 -21.86 8.71
C GLU A 257 12.25 -21.98 9.83
N GLY A 258 11.02 -21.46 9.63
CA GLY A 258 9.91 -21.51 10.59
C GLY A 258 9.93 -20.40 11.63
N SER A 259 10.88 -19.46 11.60
CA SER A 259 10.92 -18.32 12.51
C SER A 259 9.76 -17.37 12.23
N LEU A 260 9.22 -16.72 13.27
CA LEU A 260 8.26 -15.63 13.09
C LEU A 260 8.95 -14.46 12.39
N GLU A 261 8.43 -14.02 11.27
CA GLU A 261 8.81 -12.79 10.60
C GLU A 261 7.71 -11.76 10.76
N VAL A 262 8.07 -10.56 11.17
CA VAL A 262 7.16 -9.41 11.23
C VAL A 262 7.75 -8.30 10.37
N ILE A 263 6.96 -7.75 9.47
CA ILE A 263 7.31 -6.62 8.62
C ILE A 263 6.41 -5.45 8.98
N ALA A 264 7.00 -4.29 9.20
CA ALA A 264 6.27 -3.07 9.50
C ALA A 264 6.76 -1.90 8.63
N VAL A 265 5.84 -1.03 8.25
CA VAL A 265 6.13 0.23 7.56
C VAL A 265 6.10 1.35 8.59
N VAL A 266 7.25 1.91 8.91
CA VAL A 266 7.41 2.99 9.89
C VAL A 266 7.88 4.25 9.15
N GLY A 267 6.98 5.21 8.98
CA GLY A 267 7.22 6.32 8.03
C GLY A 267 7.36 5.79 6.61
N ASP A 268 8.48 6.11 5.96
CA ASP A 268 8.81 5.66 4.61
C ASP A 268 9.76 4.43 4.62
N THR A 269 10.05 3.88 5.80
CA THR A 269 10.99 2.77 5.99
C THR A 269 10.23 1.46 6.20
N VAL A 270 10.64 0.42 5.48
CA VAL A 270 10.16 -0.96 5.72
C VAL A 270 11.18 -1.69 6.58
N ILE A 271 10.76 -2.12 7.73
CA ILE A 271 11.59 -2.86 8.69
C ILE A 271 11.11 -4.30 8.85
N ARG A 272 12.03 -5.18 9.16
CA ARG A 272 11.80 -6.58 9.53
C ARG A 272 12.30 -6.86 10.93
N THR A 273 11.60 -7.73 11.65
CA THR A 273 12.10 -8.34 12.87
C THR A 273 11.80 -9.84 12.88
N LEU A 274 12.70 -10.62 13.49
CA LEU A 274 12.56 -12.08 13.68
C LEU A 274 12.48 -12.48 15.17
N ASP A 275 12.52 -11.49 16.06
CA ASP A 275 12.62 -11.65 17.52
C ASP A 275 11.64 -10.73 18.27
N GLU A 276 10.41 -10.61 17.72
CA GLU A 276 9.32 -9.82 18.31
C GLU A 276 9.66 -8.34 18.54
N GLY A 277 10.55 -7.81 17.71
CA GLY A 277 10.96 -6.41 17.75
C GLY A 277 12.18 -6.13 18.60
N ALA A 278 12.83 -7.14 19.20
CA ALA A 278 14.06 -6.91 19.99
C ALA A 278 15.19 -6.34 19.11
N THR A 279 15.30 -6.83 17.87
CA THR A 279 16.15 -6.25 16.83
C THR A 279 15.35 -6.00 15.54
N THR A 280 15.78 -5.04 14.75
CA THR A 280 15.17 -4.70 13.45
C THR A 280 16.23 -4.61 12.36
N GLU A 281 15.83 -5.02 11.17
CA GLU A 281 16.58 -4.85 9.94
C GLU A 281 15.79 -3.95 9.01
N VAL A 282 16.44 -2.99 8.36
CA VAL A 282 15.84 -2.16 7.32
C VAL A 282 15.89 -2.94 6.01
N LEU A 283 14.72 -3.18 5.42
CA LEU A 283 14.57 -3.82 4.11
C LEU A 283 14.51 -2.78 2.99
N VAL A 284 13.84 -1.65 3.26
CA VAL A 284 13.70 -0.51 2.34
C VAL A 284 13.69 0.78 3.15
N GLY A 285 14.44 1.78 2.71
CA GLY A 285 14.53 3.09 3.39
C GLY A 285 15.40 4.07 2.63
#